data_86606817eb927550c27ae23c29c4c487
#
_entry.id   86606817eb927550c27ae23c29c4c487
#
_cell.length_a   1.000
_cell.length_b   1.000
_cell.length_c   1.000
_cell.angle_alpha   90.00
_cell.angle_beta   90.00
_cell.angle_gamma   90.00
#
_symmetry.space_group_name_H-M   'P 1'
#
loop_
_entity.id
_entity.type
_entity.pdbx_description
1 polymer ?
#
loop_
_entity_poly.entity_id
_entity_poly.type
_entity_poly.pdbx_seq_one_letter_code
_entity_poly.pdbx_strand_id
1 'polypeptide(L)'
;MTSRKPHIAIIGAGIGGLTAAACLRRLGIDAHIYEQARGFTRLGAGIQQAPNSIRVLYALGLKDKLLAHAFQPESNDSRDYDTGNLTNSQPLGQSVLDRHGVPYFLMHRGDLHAMLNDLVPPDV
;
A
#
# COMPACT_ATOMS: atom_id res chain seq x y z
N MET A 1 -14.02 4.89 -35.78
CA MET A 1 -14.33 5.60 -34.52
C MET A 1 -13.05 5.74 -33.73
N THR A 2 -12.49 6.91 -33.63
CA THR A 2 -11.35 7.18 -32.76
C THR A 2 -11.85 7.13 -31.30
N SER A 3 -11.51 6.07 -30.60
CA SER A 3 -11.75 5.97 -29.16
C SER A 3 -10.97 7.08 -28.46
N ARG A 4 -11.67 8.13 -28.04
CA ARG A 4 -11.08 9.22 -27.26
C ARG A 4 -10.64 8.66 -25.92
N LYS A 5 -9.33 8.61 -25.65
CA LYS A 5 -8.83 8.17 -24.35
C LYS A 5 -9.39 9.08 -23.26
N PRO A 6 -9.88 8.53 -22.15
CA PRO A 6 -10.37 9.35 -21.05
C PRO A 6 -9.25 10.19 -20.45
N HIS A 7 -9.53 11.44 -20.11
CA HIS A 7 -8.67 12.26 -19.26
C HIS A 7 -9.10 12.09 -17.81
N ILE A 8 -8.21 11.60 -16.97
CA ILE A 8 -8.48 11.30 -15.56
C ILE A 8 -7.70 12.29 -14.70
N ALA A 9 -8.41 12.95 -13.80
CA ALA A 9 -7.83 13.77 -12.74
C ALA A 9 -7.97 13.05 -11.40
N ILE A 10 -6.88 12.92 -10.66
CA ILE A 10 -6.84 12.35 -9.32
C ILE A 10 -6.55 13.47 -8.34
N ILE A 11 -7.42 13.68 -7.39
CA ILE A 11 -7.26 14.70 -6.36
C ILE A 11 -6.63 14.09 -5.11
N GLY A 12 -5.40 14.51 -4.84
CA GLY A 12 -4.60 14.04 -3.72
C GLY A 12 -3.57 12.96 -4.10
N ALA A 13 -2.31 13.19 -3.75
CA ALA A 13 -1.20 12.25 -3.92
C ALA A 13 -0.94 11.41 -2.64
N GLY A 14 -1.98 11.01 -1.96
CA GLY A 14 -1.91 10.02 -0.89
C GLY A 14 -1.70 8.61 -1.44
N ILE A 15 -1.62 7.62 -0.54
CA ILE A 15 -1.43 6.20 -0.91
C ILE A 15 -2.47 5.76 -1.96
N GLY A 16 -3.75 6.12 -1.77
CA GLY A 16 -4.82 5.77 -2.70
C GLY A 16 -4.66 6.41 -4.08
N GLY A 17 -4.39 7.71 -4.12
CA GLY A 17 -4.21 8.45 -5.38
C GLY A 17 -2.99 7.98 -6.18
N LEU A 18 -1.85 7.79 -5.51
CA LEU A 18 -0.64 7.27 -6.13
C LEU A 18 -0.82 5.83 -6.64
N THR A 19 -1.50 4.97 -5.86
CA THR A 19 -1.81 3.60 -6.28
C THR A 19 -2.71 3.59 -7.51
N ALA A 20 -3.77 4.42 -7.51
CA ALA A 20 -4.68 4.53 -8.64
C ALA A 20 -3.95 5.01 -9.91
N ALA A 21 -3.12 6.05 -9.80
CA ALA A 21 -2.31 6.53 -10.92
C ALA A 21 -1.37 5.47 -11.47
N ALA A 22 -0.64 4.76 -10.60
CA ALA A 22 0.26 3.69 -10.98
C ALA A 22 -0.49 2.54 -11.70
N CYS A 23 -1.66 2.15 -11.21
CA CYS A 23 -2.49 1.13 -11.84
C CYS A 23 -3.01 1.57 -13.21
N LEU A 24 -3.53 2.78 -13.33
CA LEU A 24 -4.03 3.32 -14.60
C LEU A 24 -2.93 3.38 -15.66
N ARG A 25 -1.73 3.82 -15.29
CA ARG A 25 -0.59 3.85 -16.19
C ARG A 25 -0.17 2.47 -16.70
N ARG A 26 -0.24 1.44 -15.86
CA ARG A 26 -0.01 0.05 -16.33
C ARG A 26 -1.00 -0.38 -17.39
N LEU A 27 -2.18 0.20 -17.41
CA LEU A 27 -3.23 -0.03 -18.42
C LEU A 27 -3.11 0.92 -19.63
N GLY A 28 -2.07 1.77 -19.67
CA GLY A 28 -1.88 2.75 -20.74
C GLY A 28 -2.88 3.91 -20.69
N ILE A 29 -3.43 4.18 -19.51
CA ILE A 29 -4.36 5.28 -19.26
C ILE A 29 -3.61 6.38 -18.52
N ASP A 30 -3.55 7.57 -19.11
CA ASP A 30 -2.93 8.73 -18.48
C ASP A 30 -3.86 9.34 -17.42
N ALA A 31 -3.28 9.65 -16.27
CA ALA A 31 -3.97 10.31 -15.18
C ALA A 31 -3.08 11.41 -14.59
N HIS A 32 -3.66 12.56 -14.30
CA HIS A 32 -2.97 13.68 -13.66
C HIS A 32 -3.34 13.74 -12.19
N ILE A 33 -2.33 13.87 -11.32
CA ILE A 33 -2.51 13.99 -9.88
C ILE A 33 -2.38 15.47 -9.48
N TYR A 34 -3.34 15.95 -8.71
CA TYR A 34 -3.34 17.27 -8.12
C TYR A 34 -3.18 17.16 -6.60
N GLU A 35 -2.06 17.66 -6.07
CA GLU A 35 -1.74 17.62 -4.65
C GLU A 35 -1.57 19.05 -4.10
N GLN A 36 -2.22 19.32 -2.98
CA GLN A 36 -2.14 20.64 -2.33
C GLN A 36 -0.84 20.88 -1.57
N ALA A 37 -0.18 19.80 -1.11
CA ALA A 37 1.07 19.91 -0.38
C ALA A 37 2.23 20.19 -1.34
N ARG A 38 3.10 21.13 -0.97
CA ARG A 38 4.29 21.48 -1.76
C ARG A 38 5.39 20.42 -1.72
N GLY A 39 5.26 19.44 -0.84
CA GLY A 39 6.22 18.35 -0.71
C GLY A 39 5.69 17.30 0.26
N PHE A 40 6.23 16.09 0.15
CA PHE A 40 5.87 15.00 1.01
C PHE A 40 6.80 14.95 2.22
N THR A 41 6.22 14.94 3.41
CA THR A 41 6.96 14.71 4.64
C THR A 41 6.73 13.25 5.08
N ARG A 42 7.75 12.66 5.69
CA ARG A 42 7.65 11.31 6.26
C ARG A 42 6.81 11.34 7.55
N LEU A 43 5.56 11.86 7.42
CA LEU A 43 4.59 11.88 8.49
C LEU A 43 3.80 10.58 8.51
N GLY A 44 3.54 10.08 9.68
CA GLY A 44 2.65 8.96 9.89
C GLY A 44 3.22 7.90 10.81
N ALA A 45 2.33 7.01 11.20
CA ALA A 45 2.61 5.83 12.03
C ALA A 45 2.78 4.59 11.16
N GLY A 46 2.72 3.43 11.79
CA GLY A 46 2.65 2.15 11.09
C GLY A 46 1.35 2.03 10.27
N ILE A 47 1.45 1.33 9.17
CA ILE A 47 0.29 0.96 8.34
C ILE A 47 0.30 -0.56 8.12
N GLN A 48 -0.88 -1.14 8.18
CA GLN A 48 -1.10 -2.55 7.92
C GLN A 48 -1.44 -2.76 6.44
N GLN A 49 -0.85 -3.78 5.85
CA GLN A 49 -1.09 -4.18 4.48
C GLN A 49 -1.56 -5.64 4.44
N ALA A 50 -2.87 -5.81 4.29
CA ALA A 50 -3.49 -7.13 4.18
C ALA A 50 -3.29 -7.71 2.76
N PRO A 51 -3.54 -9.02 2.56
CA PRO A 51 -3.32 -9.69 1.28
C PRO A 51 -3.95 -9.04 0.05
N ASN A 52 -5.11 -8.40 0.20
CA ASN A 52 -5.77 -7.67 -0.88
C ASN A 52 -4.92 -6.51 -1.40
N SER A 53 -4.34 -5.71 -0.50
CA SER A 53 -3.45 -4.60 -0.89
C SER A 53 -2.09 -5.12 -1.37
N ILE A 54 -1.53 -6.15 -0.75
CA ILE A 54 -0.25 -6.73 -1.15
C ILE A 54 -0.30 -7.25 -2.59
N ARG A 55 -1.40 -7.85 -3.03
CA ARG A 55 -1.57 -8.29 -4.42
C ARG A 55 -1.45 -7.13 -5.40
N VAL A 56 -2.05 -5.99 -5.09
CA VAL A 56 -1.94 -4.78 -5.92
C VAL A 56 -0.49 -4.27 -5.94
N LEU A 57 0.13 -4.15 -4.77
CA LEU A 57 1.51 -3.68 -4.66
C LEU A 57 2.50 -4.61 -5.37
N TYR A 58 2.30 -5.93 -5.29
CA TYR A 58 3.11 -6.90 -6.04
C TYR A 58 2.88 -6.77 -7.54
N ALA A 59 1.65 -6.59 -7.99
CA ALA A 59 1.34 -6.33 -9.39
C ALA A 59 1.99 -5.04 -9.89
N LEU A 60 2.17 -4.04 -9.05
CA LEU A 60 2.89 -2.80 -9.35
C LEU A 60 4.43 -2.96 -9.34
N GLY A 61 4.95 -4.15 -9.04
CA GLY A 61 6.39 -4.44 -9.05
C GLY A 61 7.11 -4.07 -7.74
N LEU A 62 6.39 -3.86 -6.64
CA LEU A 62 6.96 -3.44 -5.35
C LEU A 62 7.38 -4.60 -4.45
N LYS A 63 7.31 -5.85 -4.91
CA LYS A 63 7.57 -7.04 -4.08
C LYS A 63 8.90 -6.97 -3.34
N ASP A 64 10.00 -6.72 -4.05
CA ASP A 64 11.34 -6.72 -3.45
C ASP A 64 11.54 -5.58 -2.47
N LYS A 65 11.00 -4.40 -2.77
CA LYS A 65 11.01 -3.25 -1.85
C LYS A 65 10.22 -3.54 -0.57
N LEU A 66 9.06 -4.17 -0.69
CA LEU A 66 8.24 -4.56 0.47
C LEU A 66 8.96 -5.59 1.33
N LEU A 67 9.55 -6.62 0.74
CA LEU A 67 10.32 -7.63 1.47
C LEU A 67 11.53 -7.04 2.21
N ALA A 68 12.13 -5.98 1.67
CA ALA A 68 13.28 -5.32 2.28
C ALA A 68 12.92 -4.35 3.43
N HIS A 69 11.71 -3.79 3.45
CA HIS A 69 11.35 -2.69 4.35
C HIS A 69 10.15 -2.99 5.26
N ALA A 70 9.37 -4.01 4.95
CA ALA A 70 8.20 -4.36 5.73
C ALA A 70 8.49 -5.48 6.74
N PHE A 71 7.70 -5.52 7.79
CA PHE A 71 7.73 -6.55 8.81
C PHE A 71 6.51 -7.47 8.64
N GLN A 72 6.75 -8.79 8.68
CA GLN A 72 5.68 -9.78 8.66
C GLN A 72 5.36 -10.19 10.10
N PRO A 73 4.19 -9.80 10.65
CA PRO A 73 3.79 -10.22 12.00
C PRO A 73 3.35 -11.69 11.99
N GLU A 74 3.56 -12.37 13.12
CA GLU A 74 3.10 -13.73 13.30
C GLU A 74 1.64 -13.80 13.77
N SER A 75 1.23 -12.84 14.57
CA SER A 75 -0.14 -12.75 15.09
C SER A 75 -0.56 -11.31 15.39
N ASN A 76 -1.87 -11.13 15.52
CA ASN A 76 -2.49 -9.96 16.13
C ASN A 76 -3.18 -10.41 17.41
N ASP A 77 -2.62 -10.04 18.54
CA ASP A 77 -3.04 -10.46 19.86
C ASP A 77 -3.81 -9.36 20.57
N SER A 78 -4.99 -9.71 21.07
CA SER A 78 -5.73 -8.88 22.02
C SER A 78 -5.49 -9.39 23.43
N ARG A 79 -5.23 -8.49 24.36
CA ARG A 79 -4.99 -8.83 25.76
C ARG A 79 -5.90 -8.02 26.66
N ASP A 80 -6.27 -8.62 27.76
CA ASP A 80 -6.97 -7.92 28.84
C ASP A 80 -6.08 -6.82 29.41
N TYR A 81 -6.62 -5.62 29.58
CA TYR A 81 -5.85 -4.45 30.00
C TYR A 81 -5.40 -4.53 31.47
N ASP A 82 -6.12 -5.26 32.30
CA ASP A 82 -5.89 -5.35 33.74
C ASP A 82 -4.93 -6.50 34.07
N THR A 83 -5.18 -7.67 33.51
CA THR A 83 -4.41 -8.90 33.82
C THR A 83 -3.27 -9.18 32.82
N GLY A 84 -3.29 -8.57 31.62
CA GLY A 84 -2.39 -8.90 30.52
C GLY A 84 -2.68 -10.26 29.86
N ASN A 85 -3.72 -10.97 30.29
CA ASN A 85 -4.06 -12.27 29.73
C ASN A 85 -4.49 -12.16 28.27
N LEU A 86 -4.08 -13.14 27.47
CA LEU A 86 -4.48 -13.24 26.07
C LEU A 86 -5.98 -13.54 25.98
N THR A 87 -6.74 -12.64 25.34
CA THR A 87 -8.19 -12.80 25.12
C THR A 87 -8.52 -13.26 23.72
N ASN A 88 -7.68 -12.89 22.74
CA ASN A 88 -7.82 -13.34 21.35
C ASN A 88 -6.44 -13.32 20.67
N SER A 89 -6.22 -14.23 19.74
CA SER A 89 -5.04 -14.26 18.88
C SER A 89 -5.44 -14.63 17.46
N GLN A 90 -5.12 -13.76 16.52
CA GLN A 90 -5.35 -13.99 15.12
C GLN A 90 -4.00 -14.24 14.42
N PRO A 91 -3.76 -15.46 13.89
CA PRO A 91 -2.53 -15.75 13.14
C PRO A 91 -2.43 -14.90 11.87
N LEU A 92 -1.28 -14.24 11.67
CA LEU A 92 -0.99 -13.39 10.51
C LEU A 92 0.24 -13.83 9.71
N GLY A 93 1.01 -14.79 10.22
CA GLY A 93 2.22 -15.28 9.58
C GLY A 93 1.96 -16.28 8.45
N GLN A 94 2.50 -17.49 8.59
CA GLN A 94 2.42 -18.54 7.58
C GLN A 94 1.00 -18.91 7.19
N SER A 95 0.06 -18.89 8.13
CA SER A 95 -1.35 -19.21 7.86
C SER A 95 -2.03 -18.26 6.86
N VAL A 96 -1.66 -16.98 6.88
CA VAL A 96 -2.16 -15.99 5.90
C VAL A 96 -1.53 -16.24 4.53
N LEU A 97 -0.22 -16.51 4.51
CA LEU A 97 0.49 -16.83 3.27
C LEU A 97 -0.09 -18.09 2.60
N ASP A 98 -0.34 -19.15 3.36
CA ASP A 98 -0.91 -20.40 2.87
C ASP A 98 -2.33 -20.21 2.29
N ARG A 99 -3.13 -19.39 2.99
CA ARG A 99 -4.53 -19.13 2.58
C ARG A 99 -4.65 -18.20 1.38
N HIS A 100 -3.79 -17.19 1.30
CA HIS A 100 -3.95 -16.08 0.35
C HIS A 100 -2.87 -16.02 -0.73
N GLY A 101 -1.77 -16.78 -0.60
CA GLY A 101 -0.65 -16.79 -1.53
C GLY A 101 0.26 -15.56 -1.46
N VAL A 102 -0.06 -14.61 -0.58
CA VAL A 102 0.73 -13.39 -0.30
C VAL A 102 0.71 -13.10 1.19
N PRO A 103 1.75 -12.46 1.74
CA PRO A 103 1.86 -12.22 3.17
C PRO A 103 0.94 -11.06 3.65
N TYR A 104 0.90 -10.90 4.96
CA TYR A 104 0.43 -9.71 5.66
C TYR A 104 1.66 -8.93 6.12
N PHE A 105 1.70 -7.63 5.87
CA PHE A 105 2.82 -6.78 6.25
C PHE A 105 2.42 -5.62 7.15
N LEU A 106 3.36 -5.24 8.02
CA LEU A 106 3.38 -3.97 8.73
C LEU A 106 4.55 -3.16 8.21
N MET A 107 4.37 -1.87 8.01
CA MET A 107 5.45 -0.99 7.59
C MET A 107 5.19 0.46 7.99
N HIS A 108 6.18 1.31 7.87
CA HIS A 108 5.99 2.73 8.06
C HIS A 108 5.22 3.32 6.87
N ARG A 109 4.17 4.10 7.15
CA ARG A 109 3.32 4.69 6.12
C ARG A 109 4.09 5.58 5.13
N GLY A 110 5.08 6.32 5.62
CA GLY A 110 5.92 7.17 4.78
C GLY A 110 6.77 6.38 3.80
N ASP A 111 7.24 5.19 4.17
CA ASP A 111 8.02 4.34 3.27
C ASP A 111 7.14 3.77 2.15
N LEU A 112 5.93 3.33 2.47
CA LEU A 112 4.96 2.91 1.45
C LEU A 112 4.61 4.05 0.49
N HIS A 113 4.39 5.25 1.03
CA HIS A 113 4.11 6.44 0.23
C HIS A 113 5.26 6.75 -0.73
N ALA A 114 6.50 6.73 -0.26
CA ALA A 114 7.69 6.96 -1.08
C ALA A 114 7.82 5.92 -2.20
N MET A 115 7.61 4.63 -1.89
CA MET A 115 7.63 3.55 -2.88
C MET A 115 6.60 3.76 -3.99
N LEU A 116 5.40 4.22 -3.65
CA LEU A 116 4.33 4.50 -4.61
C LEU A 116 4.62 5.76 -5.42
N ASN A 117 5.14 6.81 -4.77
CA ASN A 117 5.52 8.05 -5.44
C ASN A 117 6.61 7.83 -6.49
N ASP A 118 7.56 6.93 -6.24
CA ASP A 118 8.60 6.55 -7.20
C ASP A 118 8.06 5.88 -8.48
N LEU A 119 6.83 5.34 -8.44
CA LEU A 119 6.18 4.73 -9.61
C LEU A 119 5.49 5.75 -10.51
N VAL A 120 5.29 6.96 -10.02
CA VAL A 120 4.58 8.03 -10.72
C VAL A 120 5.60 9.09 -11.13
N PRO A 121 5.77 9.42 -12.42
CA PRO A 121 6.70 10.44 -12.84
C PRO A 121 6.33 11.83 -12.28
N PRO A 122 7.31 12.74 -12.15
CA PRO A 122 7.12 14.05 -11.53
C PRO A 122 6.28 15.03 -12.37
N ASP A 123 5.99 14.70 -13.61
CA ASP A 123 5.20 15.49 -14.56
C ASP A 123 3.71 15.10 -14.63
N VAL A 124 3.26 14.34 -13.63
CA VAL A 124 1.88 13.82 -13.54
C VAL A 124 1.11 14.51 -12.43
#